data_0fca756b683315d7cb9ca3462f0a460f
#
_entry.id   0fca756b683315d7cb9ca3462f0a460f
#
_cell.length_a   1.000
_cell.length_b   1.000
_cell.length_c   1.000
_cell.angle_alpha   90.00
_cell.angle_beta   90.00
_cell.angle_gamma   90.00
#
_symmetry.space_group_name_H-M   'P 1'
#
loop_
_entity.id
_entity.type
_entity.pdbx_description
1 polymer ?
#
loop_
_entity_poly.entity_id
_entity_poly.type
_entity_poly.pdbx_seq_one_letter_code
_entity_poly.pdbx_strand_id
1 'polypeptide(L)'
;MSSKKDSTQRTIVVAFVLCLVCSVLVSLAAVGLKPMQDANKEIDRNKNVLAAAGLLEPGQGREDIQRLFEQFELRLVNLAEGRFATDAELQQAGIDPSNYNDRDASRDPALSRSLRGDDPAGIQRLANFATVYLRRDDSGQPNLLVLPVHGAGLWGAMYGILVLDGDLRTVRGLSYYEHKETPGLGAKIENEAWRAQWQGQAAFAADGSVALTVVKGKADAPGEIDGLSGATLTANGVDSMIHFWLGERGYGPFIAQLQADKG
;
A
#
# COMPACT_ATOMS: atom_id res chain seq x y z
N MET A 1 -9.02 -53.76 37.71
CA MET A 1 -9.40 -52.42 37.22
C MET A 1 -9.70 -52.54 35.71
N SER A 2 -10.98 -52.47 35.36
CA SER A 2 -11.42 -52.64 33.96
C SER A 2 -11.14 -51.38 33.17
N SER A 3 -10.21 -51.42 32.23
CA SER A 3 -9.98 -50.39 31.24
C SER A 3 -11.26 -50.29 30.37
N LYS A 4 -12.07 -49.24 30.60
CA LYS A 4 -13.15 -48.88 29.66
C LYS A 4 -12.51 -48.55 28.32
N LYS A 5 -12.68 -49.46 27.32
CA LYS A 5 -12.35 -49.18 25.95
C LYS A 5 -13.14 -47.92 25.52
N ASP A 6 -12.45 -46.82 25.33
CA ASP A 6 -13.07 -45.64 24.68
C ASP A 6 -13.59 -46.07 23.32
N SER A 7 -14.92 -46.04 23.13
CA SER A 7 -15.49 -46.40 21.84
C SER A 7 -15.19 -45.31 20.87
N THR A 8 -14.77 -45.65 19.64
CA THR A 8 -14.49 -44.73 18.53
C THR A 8 -15.62 -43.70 18.36
N GLN A 9 -16.88 -44.09 18.56
CA GLN A 9 -18.01 -43.18 18.54
C GLN A 9 -17.92 -42.08 19.60
N ARG A 10 -17.55 -42.44 20.84
CA ARG A 10 -17.42 -41.44 21.92
C ARG A 10 -16.29 -40.43 21.62
N THR A 11 -15.18 -40.93 21.10
CA THR A 11 -14.05 -40.05 20.69
C THR A 11 -14.49 -39.10 19.59
N ILE A 12 -15.22 -39.57 18.56
CA ILE A 12 -15.74 -38.72 17.48
C ILE A 12 -16.71 -37.66 18.02
N VAL A 13 -17.64 -38.05 18.87
CA VAL A 13 -18.61 -37.10 19.44
C VAL A 13 -17.93 -36.05 20.29
N VAL A 14 -16.99 -36.43 21.15
CA VAL A 14 -16.24 -35.48 21.99
C VAL A 14 -15.42 -34.52 21.12
N ALA A 15 -14.73 -35.03 20.09
CA ALA A 15 -13.98 -34.19 19.16
C ALA A 15 -14.90 -33.22 18.41
N PHE A 16 -16.04 -33.67 17.93
CA PHE A 16 -17.01 -32.83 17.23
C PHE A 16 -17.57 -31.72 18.12
N VAL A 17 -17.99 -32.05 19.35
CA VAL A 17 -18.51 -31.09 20.32
C VAL A 17 -17.43 -30.06 20.68
N LEU A 18 -16.20 -30.52 20.91
CA LEU A 18 -15.06 -29.63 21.22
C LEU A 18 -14.81 -28.66 20.06
N CYS A 19 -14.73 -29.16 18.83
CA CYS A 19 -14.54 -28.31 17.63
C CYS A 19 -15.66 -27.29 17.48
N LEU A 20 -16.93 -27.72 17.72
CA LEU A 20 -18.09 -26.83 17.63
C LEU A 20 -18.03 -25.71 18.68
N VAL A 21 -17.74 -26.05 19.93
CA VAL A 21 -17.61 -25.06 21.02
C VAL A 21 -16.46 -24.09 20.72
N CYS A 22 -15.28 -24.60 20.33
CA CYS A 22 -14.15 -23.74 19.95
C CYS A 22 -14.49 -22.84 18.77
N SER A 23 -15.16 -23.35 17.73
CA SER A 23 -15.56 -22.56 16.56
C SER A 23 -16.51 -21.42 16.94
N VAL A 24 -17.49 -21.68 17.80
CA VAL A 24 -18.43 -20.66 18.28
C VAL A 24 -17.70 -19.60 19.09
N LEU A 25 -16.84 -19.99 20.03
CA LEU A 25 -16.09 -19.05 20.86
C LEU A 25 -15.16 -18.16 20.02
N VAL A 26 -14.42 -18.75 19.07
CA VAL A 26 -13.54 -18.00 18.16
C VAL A 26 -14.34 -17.05 17.28
N SER A 27 -15.48 -17.52 16.73
CA SER A 27 -16.34 -16.67 15.89
C SER A 27 -16.94 -15.49 16.66
N LEU A 28 -17.40 -15.71 17.89
CA LEU A 28 -17.93 -14.62 18.73
C LEU A 28 -16.83 -13.62 19.09
N ALA A 29 -15.63 -14.09 19.43
CA ALA A 29 -14.49 -13.21 19.69
C ALA A 29 -14.09 -12.42 18.43
N ALA A 30 -14.02 -13.06 17.27
CA ALA A 30 -13.68 -12.43 16.01
C ALA A 30 -14.67 -11.32 15.62
N VAL A 31 -15.99 -11.61 15.73
CA VAL A 31 -17.04 -10.61 15.43
C VAL A 31 -17.02 -9.47 16.45
N GLY A 32 -16.90 -9.78 17.74
CA GLY A 32 -16.90 -8.77 18.81
C GLY A 32 -15.68 -7.85 18.78
N LEU A 33 -14.53 -8.36 18.33
CA LEU A 33 -13.28 -7.58 18.24
C LEU A 33 -13.10 -6.87 16.91
N LYS A 34 -13.92 -7.19 15.89
CA LYS A 34 -13.79 -6.61 14.55
C LYS A 34 -13.79 -5.08 14.52
N PRO A 35 -14.71 -4.36 15.20
CA PRO A 35 -14.71 -2.90 15.21
C PRO A 35 -13.42 -2.29 15.77
N MET A 36 -12.86 -2.90 16.83
CA MET A 36 -11.59 -2.47 17.40
C MET A 36 -10.41 -2.73 16.46
N GLN A 37 -10.42 -3.87 15.77
CA GLN A 37 -9.39 -4.20 14.78
C GLN A 37 -9.44 -3.24 13.59
N ASP A 38 -10.63 -2.89 13.10
CA ASP A 38 -10.79 -1.98 11.96
C ASP A 38 -10.34 -0.56 12.36
N ALA A 39 -10.71 -0.07 13.55
CA ALA A 39 -10.22 1.21 14.07
C ALA A 39 -8.69 1.23 14.27
N ASN A 40 -8.08 0.14 14.71
CA ASN A 40 -6.63 0.05 14.84
C ASN A 40 -5.95 0.04 13.47
N LYS A 41 -6.49 -0.71 12.48
CA LYS A 41 -5.96 -0.71 11.11
C LYS A 41 -6.00 0.67 10.46
N GLU A 42 -7.07 1.43 10.70
CA GLU A 42 -7.17 2.80 10.20
C GLU A 42 -6.07 3.69 10.78
N ILE A 43 -5.85 3.63 12.10
CA ILE A 43 -4.78 4.38 12.74
C ILE A 43 -3.41 3.95 12.26
N ASP A 44 -3.16 2.65 12.11
CA ASP A 44 -1.90 2.13 11.58
C ASP A 44 -1.68 2.61 10.14
N ARG A 45 -2.71 2.62 9.30
CA ARG A 45 -2.64 3.19 7.95
C ARG A 45 -2.28 4.67 7.99
N ASN A 46 -3.00 5.47 8.79
CA ASN A 46 -2.77 6.90 8.91
C ASN A 46 -1.37 7.20 9.45
N LYS A 47 -0.91 6.43 10.44
CA LYS A 47 0.45 6.49 10.96
C LYS A 47 1.50 6.24 9.88
N ASN A 48 1.30 5.23 9.04
CA ASN A 48 2.23 4.89 7.96
C ASN A 48 2.27 5.97 6.87
N VAL A 49 1.11 6.58 6.54
CA VAL A 49 1.03 7.73 5.63
C VAL A 49 1.84 8.90 6.18
N LEU A 50 1.61 9.27 7.45
CA LEU A 50 2.33 10.38 8.09
C LEU A 50 3.82 10.11 8.23
N ALA A 51 4.21 8.88 8.53
CA ALA A 51 5.62 8.48 8.60
C ALA A 51 6.31 8.57 7.23
N ALA A 52 5.66 8.11 6.16
CA ALA A 52 6.18 8.24 4.79
C ALA A 52 6.28 9.70 4.34
N ALA A 53 5.32 10.55 4.77
CA ALA A 53 5.33 11.99 4.51
C ALA A 53 6.35 12.76 5.36
N GLY A 54 7.02 12.11 6.32
CA GLY A 54 7.95 12.77 7.25
C GLY A 54 7.25 13.73 8.23
N LEU A 55 5.98 13.48 8.54
CA LEU A 55 5.15 14.32 9.42
C LEU A 55 4.92 13.69 10.80
N LEU A 56 5.38 12.46 11.00
CA LEU A 56 5.24 11.75 12.27
C LEU A 56 6.49 11.98 13.14
N GLU A 57 6.28 12.52 14.34
CA GLU A 57 7.31 12.71 15.34
C GLU A 57 7.29 11.59 16.39
N PRO A 58 8.43 11.25 17.01
CA PRO A 58 8.48 10.29 18.10
C PRO A 58 7.59 10.72 19.27
N GLY A 59 6.75 9.80 19.77
CA GLY A 59 5.89 10.04 20.93
C GLY A 59 4.50 10.60 20.63
N GLN A 60 4.17 10.86 19.36
CA GLN A 60 2.82 11.26 18.98
C GLN A 60 1.82 10.11 19.18
N GLY A 61 0.71 10.43 19.85
CA GLY A 61 -0.36 9.48 20.17
C GLY A 61 -1.43 9.40 19.07
N ARG A 62 -2.48 8.63 19.35
CA ARG A 62 -3.63 8.42 18.44
C ARG A 62 -4.29 9.74 18.04
N GLU A 63 -4.50 10.65 18.97
CA GLU A 63 -5.17 11.95 18.72
C GLU A 63 -4.32 12.85 17.80
N ASP A 64 -2.99 12.83 17.97
CA ASP A 64 -2.09 13.59 17.11
C ASP A 64 -2.09 13.04 15.69
N ILE A 65 -2.08 11.71 15.54
CA ILE A 65 -2.16 11.03 14.25
C ILE A 65 -3.46 11.41 13.51
N GLN A 66 -4.61 11.39 14.19
CA GLN A 66 -5.89 11.79 13.61
C GLN A 66 -5.88 13.25 13.16
N ARG A 67 -5.46 14.16 14.03
CA ARG A 67 -5.39 15.61 13.72
C ARG A 67 -4.46 15.91 12.53
N LEU A 68 -3.31 15.24 12.45
CA LEU A 68 -2.39 15.42 11.33
C LEU A 68 -2.96 14.84 10.04
N PHE A 69 -3.67 13.72 10.14
CA PHE A 69 -4.28 13.08 8.98
C PHE A 69 -5.50 13.83 8.43
N GLU A 70 -6.23 14.60 9.26
CA GLU A 70 -7.31 15.48 8.83
C GLU A 70 -6.87 16.56 7.81
N GLN A 71 -5.56 16.84 7.72
CA GLN A 71 -5.00 17.74 6.71
C GLN A 71 -4.94 17.11 5.31
N PHE A 72 -5.20 15.81 5.19
CA PHE A 72 -5.17 15.09 3.93
C PHE A 72 -6.59 14.89 3.40
N GLU A 73 -6.77 15.23 2.13
CA GLU A 73 -7.97 14.95 1.35
C GLU A 73 -7.82 13.56 0.74
N LEU A 74 -8.70 12.62 1.11
CA LEU A 74 -8.79 11.32 0.47
C LEU A 74 -9.56 11.47 -0.85
N ARG A 75 -8.94 11.03 -1.95
CA ARG A 75 -9.56 11.03 -3.27
C ARG A 75 -9.34 9.66 -3.95
N LEU A 76 -10.24 9.32 -4.85
CA LEU A 76 -10.07 8.17 -5.74
C LEU A 76 -9.63 8.64 -7.13
N VAL A 77 -8.64 7.95 -7.69
CA VAL A 77 -8.14 8.16 -9.04
C VAL A 77 -8.68 7.06 -9.94
N ASN A 78 -9.30 7.43 -11.05
CA ASN A 78 -9.60 6.50 -12.13
C ASN A 78 -8.29 6.23 -12.91
N LEU A 79 -7.70 5.05 -12.69
CA LEU A 79 -6.39 4.69 -13.27
C LEU A 79 -6.44 4.51 -14.79
N ALA A 80 -7.60 4.26 -15.38
CA ALA A 80 -7.75 4.16 -16.83
C ALA A 80 -7.76 5.52 -17.50
N GLU A 81 -8.36 6.53 -16.83
CA GLU A 81 -8.51 7.90 -17.35
C GLU A 81 -7.37 8.82 -16.90
N GLY A 82 -6.55 8.40 -15.91
CA GLY A 82 -5.45 9.20 -15.37
C GLY A 82 -5.91 10.50 -14.71
N ARG A 83 -7.07 10.51 -14.06
CA ARG A 83 -7.66 11.68 -13.37
C ARG A 83 -8.41 11.28 -12.12
N PHE A 84 -8.80 12.25 -11.31
CA PHE A 84 -9.72 11.97 -10.22
C PHE A 84 -11.02 11.36 -10.74
N ALA A 85 -11.52 10.36 -10.01
CA ALA A 85 -12.83 9.77 -10.26
C ALA A 85 -13.93 10.83 -9.99
N THR A 86 -14.95 10.84 -10.85
CA THR A 86 -16.15 11.66 -10.64
C THR A 86 -17.16 10.96 -9.75
N ASP A 87 -18.02 11.72 -9.09
CA ASP A 87 -19.10 11.16 -8.25
C ASP A 87 -20.02 10.23 -9.06
N ALA A 88 -20.27 10.56 -10.33
CA ALA A 88 -21.08 9.73 -11.24
C ALA A 88 -20.43 8.35 -11.50
N GLU A 89 -19.10 8.30 -11.72
CA GLU A 89 -18.37 7.04 -11.91
C GLU A 89 -18.40 6.19 -10.64
N LEU A 90 -18.21 6.80 -9.48
CA LEU A 90 -18.23 6.11 -8.20
C LEU A 90 -19.63 5.57 -7.88
N GLN A 91 -20.67 6.35 -8.13
CA GLN A 91 -22.06 5.89 -7.98
C GLN A 91 -22.40 4.75 -8.94
N GLN A 92 -21.97 4.83 -10.21
CA GLN A 92 -22.17 3.77 -11.18
C GLN A 92 -21.46 2.48 -10.79
N ALA A 93 -20.27 2.60 -10.18
CA ALA A 93 -19.50 1.46 -9.67
C ALA A 93 -20.00 0.95 -8.29
N GLY A 94 -20.95 1.64 -7.66
CA GLY A 94 -21.43 1.32 -6.30
C GLY A 94 -20.38 1.53 -5.21
N ILE A 95 -19.46 2.48 -5.42
CA ILE A 95 -18.32 2.77 -4.53
C ILE A 95 -18.67 3.95 -3.62
N ASP A 96 -18.50 3.72 -2.31
CA ASP A 96 -18.43 4.78 -1.30
C ASP A 96 -16.94 5.08 -1.03
N PRO A 97 -16.43 6.28 -1.37
CA PRO A 97 -15.03 6.63 -1.19
C PRO A 97 -14.53 6.50 0.26
N SER A 98 -15.40 6.71 1.24
CA SER A 98 -15.04 6.64 2.66
C SER A 98 -14.70 5.23 3.13
N ASN A 99 -15.31 4.22 2.49
CA ASN A 99 -15.15 2.79 2.80
C ASN A 99 -14.42 2.01 1.71
N TYR A 100 -13.91 2.70 0.70
CA TYR A 100 -13.23 2.03 -0.41
C TYR A 100 -11.90 1.42 0.03
N ASN A 101 -11.66 0.19 -0.43
CA ASN A 101 -10.43 -0.55 -0.18
C ASN A 101 -9.91 -1.11 -1.50
N ASP A 102 -8.77 -0.58 -1.97
CA ASP A 102 -8.14 -0.95 -3.23
C ASP A 102 -7.81 -2.45 -3.32
N ARG A 103 -7.41 -3.06 -2.18
CA ARG A 103 -7.06 -4.48 -2.09
C ARG A 103 -8.28 -5.39 -2.26
N ASP A 104 -9.41 -5.01 -1.71
CA ASP A 104 -10.66 -5.76 -1.86
C ASP A 104 -11.23 -5.56 -3.27
N ALA A 105 -11.20 -4.33 -3.78
CA ALA A 105 -11.60 -4.01 -5.14
C ALA A 105 -10.76 -4.77 -6.19
N SER A 106 -9.45 -4.95 -5.95
CA SER A 106 -8.59 -5.72 -6.87
C SER A 106 -8.99 -7.20 -6.99
N ARG A 107 -9.70 -7.76 -6.00
CA ARG A 107 -10.20 -9.15 -6.01
C ARG A 107 -11.54 -9.30 -6.72
N ASP A 108 -12.30 -8.20 -6.84
CA ASP A 108 -13.59 -8.18 -7.51
C ASP A 108 -13.38 -7.95 -9.02
N PRO A 109 -13.78 -8.91 -9.89
CA PRO A 109 -13.69 -8.74 -11.34
C PRO A 109 -14.48 -7.55 -11.90
N ALA A 110 -15.53 -7.09 -11.21
CA ALA A 110 -16.32 -5.93 -11.61
C ALA A 110 -15.59 -4.62 -11.35
N LEU A 111 -14.73 -4.57 -10.30
CA LEU A 111 -14.01 -3.38 -9.85
C LEU A 111 -12.53 -3.39 -10.25
N SER A 112 -12.06 -4.39 -10.99
CA SER A 112 -10.66 -4.55 -11.35
C SER A 112 -10.47 -5.14 -12.74
N ARG A 113 -9.30 -4.88 -13.33
CA ARG A 113 -8.84 -5.48 -14.59
C ARG A 113 -7.70 -6.45 -14.36
N SER A 114 -7.62 -7.53 -15.16
CA SER A 114 -6.50 -8.46 -15.16
C SER A 114 -5.30 -7.86 -15.89
N LEU A 115 -4.10 -8.03 -15.31
CA LEU A 115 -2.82 -7.62 -15.90
C LEU A 115 -2.11 -8.78 -16.59
N ARG A 116 -2.81 -9.89 -16.92
CA ARG A 116 -2.19 -11.06 -17.57
C ARG A 116 -1.44 -10.66 -18.83
N GLY A 117 -0.17 -11.11 -18.91
CA GLY A 117 0.71 -10.87 -20.06
C GLY A 117 1.55 -9.61 -19.99
N ASP A 118 1.24 -8.69 -19.06
CA ASP A 118 1.98 -7.45 -18.88
C ASP A 118 1.90 -6.96 -17.43
N ASP A 119 2.56 -7.67 -16.52
CA ASP A 119 2.53 -7.44 -15.08
C ASP A 119 3.94 -7.55 -14.46
N PRO A 120 4.81 -6.58 -14.73
CA PRO A 120 6.17 -6.60 -14.20
C PRO A 120 6.22 -6.53 -12.67
N ALA A 121 5.22 -5.93 -12.05
CA ALA A 121 5.14 -5.77 -10.60
C ALA A 121 4.47 -6.95 -9.87
N GLY A 122 3.95 -7.95 -10.60
CA GLY A 122 3.30 -9.13 -10.01
C GLY A 122 2.00 -8.84 -9.25
N ILE A 123 1.26 -7.80 -9.68
CA ILE A 123 0.01 -7.33 -9.05
C ILE A 123 -1.16 -8.26 -9.37
N GLN A 124 -1.12 -8.94 -10.53
CA GLN A 124 -2.13 -9.84 -11.10
C GLN A 124 -3.43 -9.16 -11.54
N ARG A 125 -4.05 -8.38 -10.68
CA ARG A 125 -5.26 -7.61 -10.97
C ARG A 125 -5.14 -6.21 -10.38
N LEU A 126 -5.43 -5.21 -11.19
CA LEU A 126 -5.38 -3.80 -10.81
C LEU A 126 -6.81 -3.29 -10.58
N ALA A 127 -7.08 -2.72 -9.41
CA ALA A 127 -8.33 -2.02 -9.17
C ALA A 127 -8.52 -0.89 -10.19
N ASN A 128 -9.76 -0.64 -10.62
CA ASN A 128 -10.05 0.42 -11.60
C ASN A 128 -9.85 1.82 -10.99
N PHE A 129 -10.06 1.91 -9.68
CA PHE A 129 -9.84 3.13 -8.90
C PHE A 129 -8.75 2.86 -7.86
N ALA A 130 -7.93 3.87 -7.61
CA ALA A 130 -6.90 3.82 -6.57
C ALA A 130 -7.07 4.97 -5.58
N THR A 131 -6.92 4.68 -4.29
CA THR A 131 -6.93 5.69 -3.24
C THR A 131 -5.65 6.50 -3.29
N VAL A 132 -5.77 7.83 -3.21
CA VAL A 132 -4.65 8.75 -3.00
C VAL A 132 -4.99 9.73 -1.89
N TYR A 133 -3.95 10.28 -1.23
CA TYR A 133 -4.14 11.32 -0.23
C TYR A 133 -3.39 12.56 -0.69
N LEU A 134 -4.11 13.69 -0.69
CA LEU A 134 -3.58 14.96 -1.13
C LEU A 134 -3.60 15.95 0.04
N ARG A 135 -2.47 16.55 0.36
CA ARG A 135 -2.43 17.71 1.23
C ARG A 135 -2.21 18.96 0.40
N ARG A 136 -2.98 20.00 0.69
CA ARG A 136 -2.87 21.30 0.04
C ARG A 136 -2.22 22.30 0.99
N ASP A 137 -1.59 23.30 0.43
CA ASP A 137 -1.14 24.47 1.17
C ASP A 137 -2.28 25.50 1.32
N ASP A 138 -2.01 26.60 2.00
CA ASP A 138 -2.97 27.68 2.26
C ASP A 138 -3.46 28.37 0.96
N SER A 139 -2.73 28.20 -0.16
CA SER A 139 -3.15 28.70 -1.48
C SER A 139 -4.02 27.71 -2.25
N GLY A 140 -4.28 26.53 -1.69
CA GLY A 140 -5.05 25.45 -2.31
C GLY A 140 -4.23 24.59 -3.28
N GLN A 141 -2.92 24.83 -3.40
CA GLN A 141 -2.06 24.04 -4.28
C GLN A 141 -1.61 22.73 -3.61
N PRO A 142 -1.44 21.64 -4.37
CA PRO A 142 -0.87 20.42 -3.85
C PRO A 142 0.49 20.67 -3.18
N ASN A 143 0.60 20.29 -1.92
CA ASN A 143 1.82 20.37 -1.10
C ASN A 143 2.45 18.98 -0.92
N LEU A 144 1.63 17.95 -0.77
CA LEU A 144 2.07 16.56 -0.73
C LEU A 144 1.06 15.69 -1.49
N LEU A 145 1.57 14.72 -2.24
CA LEU A 145 0.78 13.67 -2.88
C LEU A 145 1.24 12.31 -2.34
N VAL A 146 0.33 11.58 -1.71
CA VAL A 146 0.57 10.27 -1.10
C VAL A 146 -0.07 9.20 -1.96
N LEU A 147 0.74 8.26 -2.41
CA LEU A 147 0.42 7.23 -3.37
C LEU A 147 0.64 5.85 -2.74
N PRO A 148 -0.42 5.12 -2.34
CA PRO A 148 -0.30 3.72 -1.99
C PRO A 148 0.21 2.91 -3.18
N VAL A 149 1.23 2.09 -2.96
CA VAL A 149 1.86 1.26 -3.99
C VAL A 149 1.99 -0.17 -3.49
N HIS A 150 1.89 -1.14 -4.40
CA HIS A 150 2.11 -2.54 -4.05
C HIS A 150 2.66 -3.33 -5.24
N GLY A 151 3.30 -4.44 -4.93
CA GLY A 151 3.87 -5.33 -5.93
C GLY A 151 4.38 -6.61 -5.28
N ALA A 152 4.86 -7.55 -6.07
CA ALA A 152 5.41 -8.80 -5.57
C ALA A 152 6.85 -8.60 -5.08
N GLY A 153 7.12 -9.05 -3.85
CA GLY A 153 8.47 -9.32 -3.37
C GLY A 153 8.86 -10.78 -3.63
N LEU A 154 9.88 -11.25 -2.92
CA LEU A 154 10.30 -12.65 -3.00
C LEU A 154 9.30 -13.60 -2.35
N TRP A 155 8.73 -13.24 -1.19
CA TRP A 155 7.88 -14.11 -0.37
C TRP A 155 6.40 -13.74 -0.41
N GLY A 156 6.04 -12.71 -1.13
CA GLY A 156 4.65 -12.27 -1.26
C GLY A 156 4.52 -10.81 -1.65
N ALA A 157 3.30 -10.31 -1.57
CA ALA A 157 3.05 -8.91 -1.86
C ALA A 157 3.71 -8.00 -0.81
N MET A 158 4.31 -6.92 -1.28
CA MET A 158 4.79 -5.80 -0.50
C MET A 158 3.81 -4.64 -0.70
N TYR A 159 3.40 -3.99 0.39
CA TYR A 159 2.54 -2.81 0.37
C TYR A 159 3.29 -1.64 0.97
N GLY A 160 3.34 -0.56 0.23
CA GLY A 160 4.08 0.64 0.62
C GLY A 160 3.30 1.91 0.31
N ILE A 161 3.91 3.00 0.68
CA ILE A 161 3.41 4.36 0.46
C ILE A 161 4.56 5.17 -0.11
N LEU A 162 4.38 5.67 -1.32
CA LEU A 162 5.27 6.64 -1.96
C LEU A 162 4.69 8.03 -1.77
N VAL A 163 5.50 8.98 -1.36
CA VAL A 163 5.09 10.38 -1.18
C VAL A 163 5.91 11.26 -2.12
N LEU A 164 5.21 12.10 -2.86
CA LEU A 164 5.80 13.17 -3.67
C LEU A 164 5.58 14.52 -2.99
N ASP A 165 6.57 15.39 -3.11
CA ASP A 165 6.46 16.79 -2.70
C ASP A 165 5.47 17.55 -3.59
N GLY A 166 5.17 18.78 -3.23
CA GLY A 166 4.21 19.62 -3.94
C GLY A 166 4.55 19.92 -5.40
N ASP A 167 5.79 19.74 -5.83
CA ASP A 167 6.19 19.83 -7.25
C ASP A 167 5.72 18.60 -8.07
N LEU A 168 5.19 17.56 -7.40
CA LEU A 168 4.73 16.31 -7.99
C LEU A 168 5.83 15.56 -8.76
N ARG A 169 7.10 15.83 -8.44
CA ARG A 169 8.30 15.26 -9.09
C ARG A 169 9.31 14.73 -8.08
N THR A 170 9.50 15.45 -6.97
CA THR A 170 10.47 15.10 -5.96
C THR A 170 9.89 14.08 -4.99
N VAL A 171 10.60 12.99 -4.78
CA VAL A 171 10.22 11.98 -3.79
C VAL A 171 10.50 12.53 -2.39
N ARG A 172 9.46 12.61 -1.56
CA ARG A 172 9.59 12.93 -0.15
C ARG A 172 9.96 11.73 0.69
N GLY A 173 9.46 10.55 0.32
CA GLY A 173 9.77 9.32 1.00
C GLY A 173 9.06 8.11 0.43
N LEU A 174 9.59 6.93 0.77
CA LEU A 174 8.98 5.63 0.53
C LEU A 174 8.99 4.84 1.83
N SER A 175 7.87 4.26 2.21
CA SER A 175 7.73 3.41 3.40
C SER A 175 6.92 2.17 3.08
N TYR A 176 7.27 1.06 3.70
CA TYR A 176 6.50 -0.19 3.62
C TYR A 176 5.79 -0.44 4.95
N TYR A 177 4.55 -0.89 4.89
CA TYR A 177 3.74 -1.18 6.07
C TYR A 177 3.29 -2.63 6.18
N GLU A 178 3.45 -3.40 5.09
CA GLU A 178 3.16 -4.84 5.09
C GLU A 178 4.01 -5.54 4.03
N HIS A 179 4.74 -6.56 4.43
CA HIS A 179 5.46 -7.47 3.55
C HIS A 179 5.74 -8.79 4.27
N LYS A 180 6.25 -9.78 3.53
CA LYS A 180 6.64 -11.10 4.07
C LYS A 180 8.13 -11.39 3.88
N GLU A 181 8.92 -10.36 3.60
CA GLU A 181 10.34 -10.50 3.33
C GLU A 181 11.13 -10.92 4.56
N THR A 182 12.22 -11.67 4.35
CA THR A 182 13.02 -12.23 5.44
C THR A 182 13.75 -11.16 6.23
N PRO A 183 13.65 -11.15 7.58
CA PRO A 183 14.42 -10.26 8.44
C PRO A 183 15.92 -10.32 8.15
N GLY A 184 16.58 -9.16 8.10
CA GLY A 184 18.01 -9.04 7.81
C GLY A 184 18.40 -9.22 6.32
N LEU A 185 17.46 -9.61 5.47
CA LEU A 185 17.61 -9.74 4.00
C LEU A 185 16.65 -8.78 3.28
N GLY A 186 15.55 -9.29 2.73
CA GLY A 186 14.56 -8.48 2.03
C GLY A 186 13.87 -7.43 2.91
N ALA A 187 13.66 -7.71 4.20
CA ALA A 187 13.11 -6.75 5.15
C ALA A 187 13.99 -5.49 5.38
N LYS A 188 15.18 -5.43 4.77
CA LYS A 188 15.99 -4.19 4.72
C LYS A 188 15.30 -3.04 3.98
N ILE A 189 14.21 -3.29 3.24
CA ILE A 189 13.34 -2.23 2.69
C ILE A 189 12.76 -1.32 3.78
N GLU A 190 12.68 -1.79 5.03
CA GLU A 190 12.25 -1.00 6.19
C GLU A 190 13.41 -0.21 6.84
N ASN A 191 14.66 -0.50 6.47
CA ASN A 191 15.83 0.15 7.06
C ASN A 191 15.82 1.64 6.76
N GLU A 192 15.97 2.46 7.80
CA GLU A 192 15.92 3.92 7.71
C GLU A 192 16.98 4.48 6.74
N ALA A 193 18.22 3.99 6.80
CA ALA A 193 19.29 4.44 5.92
C ALA A 193 19.01 4.07 4.45
N TRP A 194 18.37 2.95 4.17
CA TRP A 194 17.97 2.58 2.81
C TRP A 194 16.80 3.43 2.32
N ARG A 195 15.79 3.66 3.16
CA ARG A 195 14.65 4.52 2.84
C ARG A 195 15.05 5.98 2.63
N ALA A 196 16.05 6.46 3.38
CA ALA A 196 16.54 7.82 3.23
C ALA A 196 17.13 8.11 1.84
N GLN A 197 17.59 7.09 1.09
CA GLN A 197 18.11 7.27 -0.26
C GLN A 197 17.03 7.72 -1.27
N TRP A 198 15.76 7.48 -1.00
CA TRP A 198 14.65 7.90 -1.84
C TRP A 198 14.35 9.39 -1.74
N GLN A 199 14.70 10.01 -0.60
CA GLN A 199 14.39 11.41 -0.32
C GLN A 199 15.18 12.35 -1.25
N GLY A 200 14.46 13.29 -1.85
CA GLY A 200 15.01 14.27 -2.76
C GLY A 200 15.33 13.76 -4.17
N GLN A 201 15.10 12.47 -4.45
CA GLN A 201 15.24 11.92 -5.81
C GLN A 201 14.12 12.42 -6.71
N ALA A 202 14.43 12.63 -8.00
CA ALA A 202 13.43 12.92 -9.00
C ALA A 202 12.69 11.63 -9.40
N ALA A 203 11.35 11.62 -9.28
CA ALA A 203 10.53 10.50 -9.71
C ALA A 203 10.52 10.33 -11.23
N PHE A 204 10.64 11.44 -11.97
CA PHE A 204 10.54 11.48 -13.42
C PHE A 204 11.71 12.24 -14.05
N ALA A 205 12.20 11.73 -15.16
CA ALA A 205 13.15 12.42 -16.04
C ALA A 205 12.49 13.59 -16.78
N ALA A 206 13.26 14.35 -17.55
CA ALA A 206 12.77 15.51 -18.30
C ALA A 206 11.77 15.11 -19.39
N ASP A 207 11.87 13.90 -19.93
CA ASP A 207 10.98 13.35 -20.96
C ASP A 207 9.70 12.72 -20.38
N GLY A 208 9.53 12.72 -19.03
CA GLY A 208 8.39 12.15 -18.32
C GLY A 208 8.53 10.66 -18.02
N SER A 209 9.59 10.00 -18.42
CA SER A 209 9.87 8.61 -18.04
C SER A 209 10.21 8.51 -16.55
N VAL A 210 9.99 7.34 -15.94
CA VAL A 210 10.37 7.08 -14.55
C VAL A 210 11.88 7.12 -14.41
N ALA A 211 12.38 7.99 -13.52
CA ALA A 211 13.83 8.20 -13.31
C ALA A 211 14.40 7.37 -12.17
N LEU A 212 13.54 6.81 -11.31
CA LEU A 212 13.94 6.00 -10.16
C LEU A 212 14.27 4.58 -10.58
N THR A 213 15.36 4.01 -10.06
CA THR A 213 15.70 2.59 -10.24
C THR A 213 16.46 2.05 -9.04
N VAL A 214 16.20 0.79 -8.68
CA VAL A 214 16.96 0.08 -7.65
C VAL A 214 18.06 -0.73 -8.33
N VAL A 215 19.31 -0.27 -8.22
CA VAL A 215 20.45 -0.87 -8.93
C VAL A 215 20.97 -2.10 -8.22
N LYS A 216 21.72 -2.94 -8.95
CA LYS A 216 22.45 -4.04 -8.34
C LYS A 216 23.77 -3.52 -7.74
N GLY A 217 23.82 -3.46 -6.41
CA GLY A 217 25.00 -2.95 -5.70
C GLY A 217 24.75 -1.57 -5.13
N LYS A 218 25.71 -0.68 -5.23
CA LYS A 218 25.61 0.70 -4.78
C LYS A 218 25.18 1.62 -5.92
N ALA A 219 24.35 2.57 -5.59
CA ALA A 219 23.95 3.68 -6.44
C ALA A 219 25.14 4.62 -6.67
N ASP A 220 25.32 5.08 -7.93
CA ASP A 220 26.38 6.02 -8.31
C ASP A 220 25.87 7.16 -9.20
N ALA A 221 24.58 7.17 -9.54
CA ALA A 221 23.94 8.21 -10.34
C ALA A 221 22.64 8.74 -9.70
N PRO A 222 22.18 9.95 -10.07
CA PRO A 222 20.88 10.47 -9.65
C PRO A 222 19.74 9.54 -10.06
N GLY A 223 18.78 9.34 -9.17
CA GLY A 223 17.64 8.43 -9.38
C GLY A 223 17.92 6.98 -9.02
N GLU A 224 19.18 6.61 -8.80
CA GLU A 224 19.57 5.27 -8.37
C GLU A 224 19.46 5.09 -6.86
N ILE A 225 19.01 3.93 -6.47
CA ILE A 225 18.87 3.46 -5.07
C ILE A 225 19.70 2.18 -4.91
N ASP A 226 20.45 2.07 -3.84
CA ASP A 226 21.25 0.88 -3.54
C ASP A 226 20.41 -0.41 -3.58
N GLY A 227 20.93 -1.44 -4.20
CA GLY A 227 20.37 -2.77 -4.12
C GLY A 227 20.46 -3.36 -2.70
N LEU A 228 19.64 -4.36 -2.45
CA LEU A 228 19.60 -5.05 -1.16
C LEU A 228 20.57 -6.24 -1.18
N SER A 229 21.69 -6.10 -0.48
CA SER A 229 22.68 -7.18 -0.36
C SER A 229 22.05 -8.46 0.21
N GLY A 230 22.12 -9.54 -0.57
CA GLY A 230 21.52 -10.84 -0.24
C GLY A 230 20.03 -10.95 -0.52
N ALA A 231 19.37 -9.91 -1.10
CA ALA A 231 17.94 -9.91 -1.40
C ALA A 231 17.63 -9.29 -2.78
N THR A 232 18.33 -9.72 -3.80
CA THR A 232 18.21 -9.19 -5.17
C THR A 232 16.80 -9.31 -5.72
N LEU A 233 16.07 -10.40 -5.44
CA LEU A 233 14.70 -10.58 -5.92
C LEU A 233 13.72 -9.58 -5.27
N THR A 234 13.91 -9.29 -3.99
CA THR A 234 13.13 -8.24 -3.31
C THR A 234 13.45 -6.86 -3.90
N ALA A 235 14.75 -6.56 -4.14
CA ALA A 235 15.17 -5.30 -4.76
C ALA A 235 14.55 -5.13 -6.16
N ASN A 236 14.59 -6.18 -6.99
CA ASN A 236 13.94 -6.18 -8.31
C ASN A 236 12.41 -6.00 -8.21
N GLY A 237 11.78 -6.60 -7.18
CA GLY A 237 10.35 -6.41 -6.91
C GLY A 237 10.01 -4.96 -6.59
N VAL A 238 10.84 -4.29 -5.78
CA VAL A 238 10.69 -2.85 -5.50
C VAL A 238 10.84 -2.03 -6.78
N ASP A 239 11.88 -2.28 -7.56
CA ASP A 239 12.13 -1.59 -8.82
C ASP A 239 10.94 -1.72 -9.78
N SER A 240 10.49 -2.94 -10.02
CA SER A 240 9.33 -3.22 -10.87
C SER A 240 8.05 -2.57 -10.37
N MET A 241 7.84 -2.55 -9.04
CA MET A 241 6.69 -1.91 -8.40
C MET A 241 6.70 -0.39 -8.65
N ILE A 242 7.83 0.28 -8.46
CA ILE A 242 7.95 1.73 -8.66
C ILE A 242 7.75 2.09 -10.13
N HIS A 243 8.38 1.35 -11.05
CA HIS A 243 8.20 1.55 -12.48
C HIS A 243 6.75 1.33 -12.94
N PHE A 244 6.05 0.34 -12.37
CA PHE A 244 4.63 0.11 -12.66
C PHE A 244 3.77 1.28 -12.19
N TRP A 245 3.91 1.65 -10.90
CA TRP A 245 3.01 2.66 -10.31
C TRP A 245 3.26 4.07 -10.78
N LEU A 246 4.50 4.44 -11.09
CA LEU A 246 4.83 5.74 -11.68
C LEU A 246 4.71 5.74 -13.22
N GLY A 247 4.59 4.57 -13.84
CA GLY A 247 4.43 4.40 -15.28
C GLY A 247 3.01 4.64 -15.77
N GLU A 248 2.82 4.39 -17.07
CA GLU A 248 1.56 4.67 -17.81
C GLU A 248 0.32 3.92 -17.27
N ARG A 249 0.51 2.76 -16.63
CA ARG A 249 -0.59 1.93 -16.10
C ARG A 249 -0.98 2.23 -14.67
N GLY A 250 -0.12 2.93 -13.95
CA GLY A 250 -0.32 3.36 -12.58
C GLY A 250 -0.73 4.83 -12.51
N TYR A 251 -0.02 5.56 -11.66
CA TYR A 251 -0.30 6.97 -11.39
C TYR A 251 0.33 7.95 -12.39
N GLY A 252 1.21 7.49 -13.30
CA GLY A 252 1.93 8.37 -14.23
C GLY A 252 1.02 9.36 -14.97
N PRO A 253 -0.05 8.91 -15.68
CA PRO A 253 -0.98 9.81 -16.38
C PRO A 253 -1.68 10.81 -15.45
N PHE A 254 -2.08 10.36 -14.25
CA PHE A 254 -2.71 11.21 -13.24
C PHE A 254 -1.76 12.30 -12.71
N ILE A 255 -0.50 11.94 -12.45
CA ILE A 255 0.51 12.89 -11.98
C ILE A 255 0.80 13.93 -13.07
N ALA A 256 0.92 13.48 -14.33
CA ALA A 256 1.15 14.36 -15.47
C ALA A 256 -0.01 15.36 -15.66
N GLN A 257 -1.26 14.91 -15.52
CA GLN A 257 -2.43 15.78 -15.55
C GLN A 257 -2.40 16.81 -14.42
N LEU A 258 -2.15 16.36 -13.17
CA LEU A 258 -2.05 17.25 -12.00
C LEU A 258 -0.93 18.30 -12.16
N GLN A 259 0.18 17.95 -12.80
CA GLN A 259 1.26 18.90 -13.13
C GLN A 259 0.81 19.93 -14.16
N ALA A 260 0.06 19.51 -15.17
CA ALA A 260 -0.48 20.42 -16.21
C ALA A 260 -1.51 21.41 -15.63
N ASP A 261 -2.31 20.98 -14.66
CA ASP A 261 -3.32 21.83 -14.00
C ASP A 261 -2.70 22.89 -13.07
N LYS A 262 -1.41 22.77 -12.75
CA LYS A 262 -0.65 23.72 -11.92
C LYS A 262 0.01 24.86 -12.71
N GLY A 263 0.24 24.66 -13.99
CA GLY A 263 0.90 25.63 -14.91
C GLY A 263 -0.09 26.54 -15.54
#